data_0fd44a54d3ac9439321a214f9ef65b25
#
_entry.id   0fd44a54d3ac9439321a214f9ef65b25
#
_cell.length_a   1.000
_cell.length_b   1.000
_cell.length_c   1.000
_cell.angle_alpha   90.00
_cell.angle_beta   90.00
_cell.angle_gamma   90.00
#
_symmetry.space_group_name_H-M   'P 1'
#
loop_
_entity.id
_entity.type
_entity.pdbx_description
1 polymer ?
#
loop_
_entity_poly.entity_id
_entity_poly.type
_entity_poly.pdbx_seq_one_letter_code
_entity_poly.pdbx_strand_id
1 'polypeptide(L)'
;MPQIQPSEVQTFASIKVVGVGGAGGSAINRMKDAGLTGVQFIAMNTDAQALHNSKADIKIHLGRDATNGLGAGADPTVGEAAANESRDEIREALEGADMVFVTIGAGGGTGSGAGYVVAEVARELGILVVGVATRPFSFEGEKRRVNADWAISHLGREVDTLITIPNDRLLQTIDRRTPLLETFKIADDVLRQGVQGISELITEHGLINLDFADVKAIMSNAGSALMGIGRASGDDRAVQAAQQAIESPLIEVSIDGAKGVLFNVTGGYDMSMAEIQEAAEIITSAVSPNANIIFGATLKPEMEDELVITVIATGFDSDTFRQQEVSLTVGDDTKPAEAEVDDEMVKNIDLELDKEESAESFAAEPETNIWENPTVEADDDEDDTPAFLRRRKKNKE
;
A
#
# COMPACT_ATOMS: atom_id res chain seq x y z
N MET A 1 -20.66 52.73 -12.06
CA MET A 1 -19.49 51.98 -11.63
C MET A 1 -19.80 50.51 -11.88
N PRO A 2 -19.03 49.76 -12.66
CA PRO A 2 -19.30 48.35 -12.85
C PRO A 2 -19.01 47.62 -11.50
N GLN A 3 -20.03 46.93 -11.00
CA GLN A 3 -19.86 46.01 -9.88
C GLN A 3 -19.04 44.82 -10.40
N ILE A 4 -17.83 44.72 -9.92
CA ILE A 4 -17.02 43.51 -10.04
C ILE A 4 -17.69 42.52 -9.10
N GLN A 5 -18.44 41.55 -9.63
CA GLN A 5 -18.82 40.38 -8.88
C GLN A 5 -17.50 39.64 -8.56
N PRO A 6 -17.20 39.31 -7.30
CA PRO A 6 -16.13 38.41 -7.00
C PRO A 6 -16.47 37.09 -7.71
N SER A 7 -15.72 36.73 -8.73
CA SER A 7 -15.73 35.34 -9.19
C SER A 7 -15.29 34.52 -7.96
N GLU A 8 -16.12 33.62 -7.53
CA GLU A 8 -15.75 32.58 -6.55
C GLU A 8 -14.65 31.73 -7.15
N VAL A 9 -13.41 32.21 -7.05
CA VAL A 9 -12.24 31.40 -7.33
C VAL A 9 -11.95 30.63 -6.04
N GLN A 10 -12.77 29.66 -5.73
CA GLN A 10 -12.39 28.60 -4.80
C GLN A 10 -11.58 27.59 -5.56
N THR A 11 -10.29 27.84 -5.75
CA THR A 11 -9.34 26.85 -6.26
C THR A 11 -8.86 26.01 -5.11
N PHE A 12 -9.69 25.12 -4.59
CA PHE A 12 -9.21 24.01 -3.79
C PHE A 12 -8.51 23.03 -4.73
N ALA A 13 -7.36 22.48 -4.29
CA ALA A 13 -6.68 21.42 -5.03
C ALA A 13 -7.64 20.23 -5.24
N SER A 14 -7.74 19.76 -6.48
CA SER A 14 -8.55 18.59 -6.82
C SER A 14 -7.81 17.32 -6.42
N ILE A 15 -8.22 16.69 -5.32
CA ILE A 15 -7.62 15.48 -4.78
C ILE A 15 -8.48 14.28 -5.12
N LYS A 16 -7.88 13.24 -5.72
CA LYS A 16 -8.56 11.97 -5.99
C LYS A 16 -7.89 10.84 -5.22
N VAL A 17 -8.69 9.94 -4.66
CA VAL A 17 -8.22 8.75 -3.96
C VAL A 17 -8.66 7.53 -4.74
N VAL A 18 -7.69 6.81 -5.29
CA VAL A 18 -7.91 5.63 -6.12
C VAL A 18 -7.59 4.38 -5.32
N GLY A 19 -8.58 3.55 -5.07
CA GLY A 19 -8.40 2.24 -4.45
C GLY A 19 -8.37 1.15 -5.50
N VAL A 20 -7.23 0.47 -5.64
CA VAL A 20 -7.04 -0.55 -6.66
C VAL A 20 -7.08 -1.95 -6.04
N GLY A 21 -7.94 -2.80 -6.58
CA GLY A 21 -8.17 -4.16 -6.10
C GLY A 21 -8.99 -4.25 -4.81
N GLY A 22 -9.02 -5.43 -4.20
CA GLY A 22 -9.85 -5.70 -3.02
C GLY A 22 -9.50 -4.84 -1.81
N ALA A 23 -8.23 -4.81 -1.40
CA ALA A 23 -7.78 -4.04 -0.24
C ALA A 23 -7.92 -2.52 -0.46
N GLY A 24 -7.54 -2.01 -1.66
CA GLY A 24 -7.75 -0.61 -2.00
C GLY A 24 -9.23 -0.21 -1.97
N GLY A 25 -10.12 -1.07 -2.46
CA GLY A 25 -11.57 -0.88 -2.39
C GLY A 25 -12.11 -0.87 -0.94
N SER A 26 -11.58 -1.75 -0.09
CA SER A 26 -11.91 -1.79 1.35
C SER A 26 -11.47 -0.51 2.05
N ALA A 27 -10.27 -0.01 1.76
CA ALA A 27 -9.76 1.25 2.29
C ALA A 27 -10.65 2.43 1.91
N ILE A 28 -11.09 2.52 0.64
CA ILE A 28 -12.05 3.55 0.21
C ILE A 28 -13.38 3.47 0.98
N ASN A 29 -13.93 2.27 1.14
CA ASN A 29 -15.17 2.10 1.89
C ASN A 29 -15.02 2.62 3.33
N ARG A 30 -13.86 2.36 3.96
CA ARG A 30 -13.52 2.87 5.26
C ARG A 30 -13.43 4.39 5.31
N MET A 31 -12.75 5.00 4.34
CA MET A 31 -12.63 6.46 4.25
C MET A 31 -14.00 7.12 4.12
N LYS A 32 -14.88 6.54 3.32
CA LYS A 32 -16.29 7.00 3.17
C LYS A 32 -17.08 6.82 4.47
N ASP A 33 -16.93 5.69 5.16
CA ASP A 33 -17.62 5.43 6.44
C ASP A 33 -17.14 6.35 7.56
N ALA A 34 -15.87 6.75 7.53
CA ALA A 34 -15.29 7.72 8.45
C ALA A 34 -15.64 9.17 8.11
N GLY A 35 -16.35 9.41 7.01
CA GLY A 35 -16.81 10.75 6.62
C GLY A 35 -15.71 11.65 6.06
N LEU A 36 -14.63 11.09 5.50
CA LEU A 36 -13.58 11.89 4.86
C LEU A 36 -14.17 12.69 3.68
N THR A 37 -13.99 14.00 3.72
CA THR A 37 -14.52 14.98 2.75
C THR A 37 -13.39 15.69 2.00
N GLY A 38 -13.72 16.47 0.97
CA GLY A 38 -12.75 17.25 0.20
C GLY A 38 -11.96 16.43 -0.83
N VAL A 39 -12.22 15.11 -0.96
CA VAL A 39 -11.59 14.23 -1.93
C VAL A 39 -12.62 13.46 -2.74
N GLN A 40 -12.29 13.10 -3.98
CA GLN A 40 -13.09 12.24 -4.83
C GLN A 40 -12.59 10.81 -4.78
N PHE A 41 -13.48 9.84 -4.53
CA PHE A 41 -13.13 8.45 -4.41
C PHE A 41 -13.38 7.66 -5.70
N ILE A 42 -12.37 6.92 -6.15
CA ILE A 42 -12.42 6.09 -7.35
C ILE A 42 -12.03 4.66 -6.96
N ALA A 43 -12.91 3.69 -7.18
CA ALA A 43 -12.60 2.27 -7.00
C ALA A 43 -12.33 1.61 -8.35
N MET A 44 -11.21 0.91 -8.46
CA MET A 44 -10.80 0.16 -9.64
C MET A 44 -10.57 -1.29 -9.28
N ASN A 45 -11.26 -2.21 -9.94
CA ASN A 45 -11.10 -3.64 -9.65
C ASN A 45 -11.39 -4.51 -10.88
N THR A 46 -10.75 -5.68 -10.95
CA THR A 46 -11.04 -6.75 -11.90
C THR A 46 -12.19 -7.65 -11.44
N ASP A 47 -12.57 -7.58 -10.16
CA ASP A 47 -13.71 -8.29 -9.57
C ASP A 47 -14.95 -7.38 -9.60
N ALA A 48 -15.90 -7.74 -10.46
CA ALA A 48 -17.15 -6.99 -10.63
C ALA A 48 -18.02 -7.00 -9.37
N GLN A 49 -18.02 -8.09 -8.60
CA GLN A 49 -18.82 -8.21 -7.38
C GLN A 49 -18.27 -7.29 -6.27
N ALA A 50 -16.94 -7.30 -6.07
CA ALA A 50 -16.29 -6.40 -5.14
C ALA A 50 -16.51 -4.93 -5.51
N LEU A 51 -16.43 -4.61 -6.80
CA LEU A 51 -16.67 -3.26 -7.31
C LEU A 51 -18.13 -2.82 -7.13
N HIS A 52 -19.09 -3.72 -7.30
CA HIS A 52 -20.51 -3.41 -7.06
C HIS A 52 -20.76 -2.95 -5.62
N ASN A 53 -20.12 -3.59 -4.66
CA ASN A 53 -20.26 -3.31 -3.23
C ASN A 53 -19.42 -2.10 -2.75
N SER A 54 -18.62 -1.50 -3.62
CA SER A 54 -17.83 -0.31 -3.27
C SER A 54 -18.73 0.93 -3.07
N LYS A 55 -18.32 1.79 -2.13
CA LYS A 55 -18.95 3.09 -1.82
C LYS A 55 -18.31 4.27 -2.57
N ALA A 56 -17.36 3.99 -3.47
CA ALA A 56 -16.67 5.01 -4.26
C ALA A 56 -17.63 5.81 -5.14
N ASP A 57 -17.27 7.07 -5.42
CA ASP A 57 -18.03 7.96 -6.30
C ASP A 57 -17.95 7.50 -7.76
N ILE A 58 -16.77 7.03 -8.18
CA ILE A 58 -16.51 6.47 -9.50
C ILE A 58 -16.05 5.02 -9.33
N LYS A 59 -16.54 4.15 -10.22
CA LYS A 59 -16.18 2.73 -10.22
C LYS A 59 -15.74 2.31 -11.60
N ILE A 60 -14.53 1.78 -11.74
CA ILE A 60 -13.96 1.32 -13.00
C ILE A 60 -13.73 -0.17 -12.93
N HIS A 61 -14.33 -0.91 -13.85
CA HIS A 61 -14.09 -2.34 -14.00
C HIS A 61 -12.93 -2.57 -14.94
N LEU A 62 -11.79 -2.93 -14.36
CA LEU A 62 -10.56 -3.18 -15.11
C LEU A 62 -10.60 -4.50 -15.86
N GLY A 63 -10.19 -4.49 -17.13
CA GLY A 63 -9.95 -5.68 -17.91
C GLY A 63 -11.19 -6.57 -18.06
N ARG A 64 -12.25 -6.03 -18.64
CA ARG A 64 -13.51 -6.77 -18.82
C ARG A 64 -13.33 -8.02 -19.64
N ASP A 65 -12.51 -7.96 -20.68
CA ASP A 65 -12.21 -9.09 -21.57
C ASP A 65 -11.14 -10.00 -20.95
N ALA A 66 -10.12 -9.42 -20.28
CA ALA A 66 -9.03 -10.19 -19.67
C ALA A 66 -9.49 -11.05 -18.49
N THR A 67 -10.47 -10.61 -17.70
CA THR A 67 -10.85 -11.28 -16.43
C THR A 67 -12.29 -11.77 -16.37
N ASN A 68 -13.15 -11.35 -17.30
CA ASN A 68 -14.59 -11.64 -17.30
C ASN A 68 -15.27 -11.29 -15.96
N GLY A 69 -14.71 -10.33 -15.20
CA GLY A 69 -15.25 -9.89 -13.91
C GLY A 69 -14.97 -10.84 -12.73
N LEU A 70 -14.10 -11.84 -12.91
CA LEU A 70 -13.81 -12.87 -11.89
C LEU A 70 -12.57 -12.57 -11.04
N GLY A 71 -11.92 -11.42 -11.26
CA GLY A 71 -10.69 -11.05 -10.57
C GLY A 71 -9.42 -11.56 -11.25
N ALA A 72 -8.25 -11.21 -10.69
CA ALA A 72 -6.93 -11.52 -11.26
C ALA A 72 -6.29 -12.81 -10.70
N GLY A 73 -6.98 -13.61 -9.88
CA GLY A 73 -6.48 -14.91 -9.41
C GLY A 73 -5.17 -14.85 -8.62
N ALA A 74 -4.85 -13.74 -7.94
CA ALA A 74 -3.58 -13.46 -7.27
C ALA A 74 -2.35 -13.45 -8.20
N ASP A 75 -2.56 -13.20 -9.50
CA ASP A 75 -1.51 -13.03 -10.50
C ASP A 75 -1.38 -11.55 -10.87
N PRO A 76 -0.25 -10.88 -10.56
CA PRO A 76 -0.04 -9.48 -10.91
C PRO A 76 -0.03 -9.22 -12.42
N THR A 77 0.40 -10.19 -13.24
CA THR A 77 0.44 -10.01 -14.71
C THR A 77 -0.96 -9.89 -15.31
N VAL A 78 -1.94 -10.60 -14.75
CA VAL A 78 -3.35 -10.47 -15.13
C VAL A 78 -3.89 -9.09 -14.70
N GLY A 79 -3.51 -8.62 -13.50
CA GLY A 79 -3.88 -7.28 -13.02
C GLY A 79 -3.31 -6.17 -13.90
N GLU A 80 -2.07 -6.29 -14.33
CA GLU A 80 -1.39 -5.39 -15.26
C GLU A 80 -2.09 -5.35 -16.62
N ALA A 81 -2.33 -6.53 -17.22
CA ALA A 81 -3.03 -6.64 -18.50
C ALA A 81 -4.42 -6.00 -18.44
N ALA A 82 -5.16 -6.23 -17.35
CA ALA A 82 -6.48 -5.65 -17.12
C ALA A 82 -6.45 -4.12 -17.02
N ALA A 83 -5.44 -3.55 -16.35
CA ALA A 83 -5.28 -2.11 -16.26
C ALA A 83 -4.90 -1.49 -17.61
N ASN A 84 -4.01 -2.14 -18.36
CA ASN A 84 -3.62 -1.69 -19.70
C ASN A 84 -4.80 -1.72 -20.70
N GLU A 85 -5.69 -2.71 -20.61
CA GLU A 85 -6.95 -2.75 -21.39
C GLU A 85 -7.85 -1.54 -21.09
N SER A 86 -7.87 -1.10 -19.82
CA SER A 86 -8.74 -0.01 -19.34
C SER A 86 -8.01 1.34 -19.24
N ARG A 87 -6.86 1.52 -19.88
CA ARG A 87 -5.99 2.69 -19.73
C ARG A 87 -6.68 4.02 -20.06
N ASP A 88 -7.56 4.03 -21.05
CA ASP A 88 -8.31 5.22 -21.44
C ASP A 88 -9.38 5.60 -20.39
N GLU A 89 -10.09 4.62 -19.83
CA GLU A 89 -11.06 4.85 -18.74
C GLU A 89 -10.35 5.37 -17.46
N ILE A 90 -9.15 4.84 -17.18
CA ILE A 90 -8.31 5.30 -16.06
C ILE A 90 -7.91 6.77 -16.29
N ARG A 91 -7.43 7.11 -17.48
CA ARG A 91 -7.04 8.46 -17.86
C ARG A 91 -8.17 9.46 -17.70
N GLU A 92 -9.36 9.16 -18.24
CA GLU A 92 -10.55 9.99 -18.14
C GLU A 92 -10.95 10.24 -16.67
N ALA A 93 -10.87 9.19 -15.84
CA ALA A 93 -11.21 9.31 -14.43
C ALA A 93 -10.20 10.15 -13.62
N LEU A 94 -8.94 10.20 -14.04
CA LEU A 94 -7.88 10.95 -13.35
C LEU A 94 -7.76 12.39 -13.84
N GLU A 95 -8.28 12.70 -15.02
CA GLU A 95 -8.16 14.02 -15.63
C GLU A 95 -8.67 15.14 -14.72
N GLY A 96 -7.94 16.27 -14.67
CA GLY A 96 -8.27 17.44 -13.85
C GLY A 96 -7.95 17.29 -12.35
N ALA A 97 -7.23 16.24 -11.93
CA ALA A 97 -6.70 16.14 -10.57
C ALA A 97 -5.36 16.89 -10.44
N ASP A 98 -5.15 17.55 -9.31
CA ASP A 98 -3.85 18.12 -8.92
C ASP A 98 -3.01 17.09 -8.15
N MET A 99 -3.68 16.18 -7.42
CA MET A 99 -3.07 15.12 -6.62
C MET A 99 -3.89 13.85 -6.67
N VAL A 100 -3.19 12.71 -6.75
CA VAL A 100 -3.80 11.39 -6.73
C VAL A 100 -3.13 10.51 -5.68
N PHE A 101 -3.93 9.95 -4.78
CA PHE A 101 -3.52 8.84 -3.92
C PHE A 101 -3.84 7.53 -4.61
N VAL A 102 -2.84 6.68 -4.81
CA VAL A 102 -3.03 5.31 -5.31
C VAL A 102 -2.87 4.36 -4.13
N THR A 103 -3.99 3.81 -3.63
CA THR A 103 -3.97 2.91 -2.48
C THR A 103 -4.15 1.46 -2.92
N ILE A 104 -3.20 0.61 -2.49
CA ILE A 104 -3.18 -0.82 -2.83
C ILE A 104 -2.88 -1.68 -1.61
N GLY A 105 -3.40 -2.93 -1.63
CA GLY A 105 -2.83 -4.00 -0.83
C GLY A 105 -1.88 -4.80 -1.70
N ALA A 106 -0.58 -4.70 -1.45
CA ALA A 106 0.43 -5.44 -2.19
C ALA A 106 0.36 -6.95 -1.88
N GLY A 107 0.71 -7.79 -2.86
CA GLY A 107 0.70 -9.25 -2.73
C GLY A 107 -0.49 -9.95 -3.38
N GLY A 108 -1.55 -9.22 -3.73
CA GLY A 108 -2.65 -9.73 -4.55
C GLY A 108 -2.36 -9.62 -6.05
N GLY A 109 -3.33 -9.97 -6.90
CA GLY A 109 -3.21 -9.84 -8.36
C GLY A 109 -3.53 -8.42 -8.83
N THR A 110 -4.77 -7.96 -8.62
CA THR A 110 -5.25 -6.67 -9.13
C THR A 110 -4.48 -5.48 -8.55
N GLY A 111 -4.40 -5.37 -7.21
CA GLY A 111 -3.69 -4.25 -6.57
C GLY A 111 -2.22 -4.19 -6.96
N SER A 112 -1.55 -5.33 -7.00
CA SER A 112 -0.13 -5.43 -7.35
C SER A 112 0.14 -5.11 -8.82
N GLY A 113 -0.68 -5.62 -9.75
CA GLY A 113 -0.46 -5.46 -11.18
C GLY A 113 -1.03 -4.17 -11.75
N ALA A 114 -2.21 -3.73 -11.29
CA ALA A 114 -2.86 -2.54 -11.82
C ALA A 114 -2.41 -1.24 -11.13
N GLY A 115 -1.97 -1.32 -9.86
CA GLY A 115 -1.65 -0.13 -9.07
C GLY A 115 -0.61 0.78 -9.69
N TYR A 116 0.50 0.21 -10.16
CA TYR A 116 1.54 0.99 -10.80
C TYR A 116 1.15 1.53 -12.18
N VAL A 117 0.30 0.81 -12.95
CA VAL A 117 -0.24 1.30 -14.23
C VAL A 117 -1.11 2.54 -14.01
N VAL A 118 -1.94 2.53 -12.96
CA VAL A 118 -2.73 3.71 -12.56
C VAL A 118 -1.82 4.89 -12.19
N ALA A 119 -0.75 4.63 -11.44
CA ALA A 119 0.24 5.64 -11.07
C ALA A 119 0.97 6.21 -12.30
N GLU A 120 1.37 5.34 -13.23
CA GLU A 120 1.99 5.73 -14.50
C GLU A 120 1.08 6.69 -15.30
N VAL A 121 -0.21 6.34 -15.45
CA VAL A 121 -1.18 7.20 -16.13
C VAL A 121 -1.35 8.54 -15.43
N ALA A 122 -1.41 8.57 -14.10
CA ALA A 122 -1.47 9.81 -13.33
C ALA A 122 -0.22 10.68 -13.54
N ARG A 123 0.97 10.07 -13.54
CA ARG A 123 2.24 10.74 -13.78
C ARG A 123 2.35 11.31 -15.21
N GLU A 124 1.87 10.58 -16.22
CA GLU A 124 1.78 11.08 -17.60
C GLU A 124 0.92 12.34 -17.72
N LEU A 125 -0.12 12.47 -16.88
CA LEU A 125 -0.97 13.66 -16.79
C LEU A 125 -0.31 14.83 -16.03
N GLY A 126 0.87 14.62 -15.43
CA GLY A 126 1.58 15.65 -14.64
C GLY A 126 0.99 15.87 -13.24
N ILE A 127 0.21 14.91 -12.74
CA ILE A 127 -0.44 14.94 -11.44
C ILE A 127 0.59 14.53 -10.37
N LEU A 128 0.52 15.11 -9.17
CA LEU A 128 1.30 14.65 -8.02
C LEU A 128 0.75 13.29 -7.55
N VAL A 129 1.59 12.25 -7.58
CA VAL A 129 1.16 10.88 -7.26
C VAL A 129 1.75 10.41 -5.95
N VAL A 130 0.90 10.05 -4.99
CA VAL A 130 1.28 9.44 -3.72
C VAL A 130 0.76 8.01 -3.65
N GLY A 131 1.69 7.06 -3.62
CA GLY A 131 1.38 5.66 -3.42
C GLY A 131 1.24 5.33 -1.93
N VAL A 132 0.20 4.59 -1.56
CA VAL A 132 0.02 4.06 -0.21
C VAL A 132 -0.22 2.55 -0.32
N ALA A 133 0.75 1.76 0.11
CA ALA A 133 0.74 0.32 -0.08
C ALA A 133 0.89 -0.42 1.26
N THR A 134 0.03 -1.42 1.52
CA THR A 134 0.24 -2.34 2.64
C THR A 134 1.00 -3.57 2.19
N ARG A 135 1.95 -4.04 3.02
CA ARG A 135 2.59 -5.35 2.86
C ARG A 135 1.74 -6.43 3.54
N PRO A 136 1.63 -7.63 2.96
CA PRO A 136 0.84 -8.71 3.54
C PRO A 136 1.38 -9.15 4.89
N PHE A 137 0.52 -9.76 5.70
CA PHE A 137 0.94 -10.46 6.92
C PHE A 137 1.78 -11.68 6.57
N SER A 138 2.74 -12.03 7.45
CA SER A 138 3.62 -13.21 7.27
C SER A 138 2.83 -14.52 7.12
N PHE A 139 1.68 -14.65 7.78
CA PHE A 139 0.82 -15.83 7.66
C PHE A 139 0.12 -15.97 6.29
N GLU A 140 0.09 -14.92 5.46
CA GLU A 140 -0.50 -14.98 4.12
C GLU A 140 0.39 -15.72 3.10
N GLY A 141 1.63 -16.00 3.46
CA GLY A 141 2.55 -16.89 2.76
C GLY A 141 3.51 -16.18 1.81
N GLU A 142 4.58 -16.92 1.47
CA GLU A 142 5.75 -16.42 0.73
C GLU A 142 5.38 -15.89 -0.68
N LYS A 143 4.46 -16.55 -1.38
CA LYS A 143 4.05 -16.10 -2.72
C LYS A 143 3.47 -14.68 -2.68
N ARG A 144 2.68 -14.35 -1.65
CA ARG A 144 2.14 -13.00 -1.49
C ARG A 144 3.23 -11.99 -1.17
N ARG A 145 4.23 -12.38 -0.38
CA ARG A 145 5.39 -11.53 -0.06
C ARG A 145 6.17 -11.18 -1.32
N VAL A 146 6.51 -12.18 -2.14
CA VAL A 146 7.20 -11.96 -3.42
C VAL A 146 6.42 -11.03 -4.35
N ASN A 147 5.10 -11.27 -4.49
CA ASN A 147 4.24 -10.40 -5.29
C ASN A 147 4.19 -8.97 -4.72
N ALA A 148 4.24 -8.81 -3.38
CA ALA A 148 4.24 -7.51 -2.73
C ALA A 148 5.54 -6.73 -2.99
N ASP A 149 6.69 -7.39 -2.88
CA ASP A 149 7.99 -6.77 -3.16
C ASP A 149 8.09 -6.34 -4.62
N TRP A 150 7.58 -7.17 -5.54
CA TRP A 150 7.48 -6.83 -6.95
C TRP A 150 6.59 -5.59 -7.16
N ALA A 151 5.38 -5.57 -6.57
CA ALA A 151 4.43 -4.48 -6.71
C ALA A 151 4.96 -3.15 -6.14
N ILE A 152 5.56 -3.18 -4.96
CA ILE A 152 6.15 -2.01 -4.29
C ILE A 152 7.30 -1.44 -5.12
N SER A 153 8.16 -2.31 -5.67
CA SER A 153 9.27 -1.88 -6.54
C SER A 153 8.77 -1.22 -7.84
N HIS A 154 7.68 -1.71 -8.44
CA HIS A 154 7.10 -1.12 -9.65
C HIS A 154 6.36 0.17 -9.35
N LEU A 155 5.52 0.17 -8.31
CA LEU A 155 4.79 1.36 -7.88
C LEU A 155 5.73 2.50 -7.50
N GLY A 156 6.81 2.21 -6.76
CA GLY A 156 7.79 3.21 -6.32
C GLY A 156 8.53 3.93 -7.44
N ARG A 157 8.53 3.39 -8.66
CA ARG A 157 9.11 4.05 -9.85
C ARG A 157 8.15 5.05 -10.50
N GLU A 158 6.85 4.86 -10.29
CA GLU A 158 5.81 5.62 -10.96
C GLU A 158 5.14 6.66 -10.05
N VAL A 159 5.41 6.63 -8.74
CA VAL A 159 4.90 7.61 -7.79
C VAL A 159 5.97 8.62 -7.38
N ASP A 160 5.55 9.82 -6.99
CA ASP A 160 6.43 10.84 -6.41
C ASP A 160 6.85 10.46 -4.99
N THR A 161 5.90 9.94 -4.21
CA THR A 161 6.11 9.51 -2.83
C THR A 161 5.43 8.17 -2.62
N LEU A 162 6.13 7.21 -2.02
CA LEU A 162 5.60 5.90 -1.66
C LEU A 162 5.62 5.71 -0.14
N ILE A 163 4.43 5.53 0.43
CA ILE A 163 4.24 5.15 1.84
C ILE A 163 3.97 3.65 1.89
N THR A 164 4.84 2.90 2.55
CA THR A 164 4.65 1.46 2.77
C THR A 164 4.27 1.18 4.22
N ILE A 165 3.27 0.32 4.41
CA ILE A 165 2.75 -0.04 5.73
C ILE A 165 2.88 -1.55 5.90
N PRO A 166 3.81 -2.04 6.74
CA PRO A 166 3.95 -3.46 7.00
C PRO A 166 2.87 -3.94 7.97
N ASN A 167 1.95 -4.78 7.49
CA ASN A 167 0.85 -5.29 8.32
C ASN A 167 1.35 -6.07 9.56
N ASP A 168 2.49 -6.76 9.48
CA ASP A 168 3.07 -7.46 10.62
C ASP A 168 3.39 -6.54 11.80
N ARG A 169 3.73 -5.29 11.54
CA ARG A 169 3.97 -4.29 12.60
C ARG A 169 2.69 -3.92 13.35
N LEU A 170 1.55 -3.98 12.67
CA LEU A 170 0.26 -3.75 13.31
C LEU A 170 -0.05 -4.82 14.36
N LEU A 171 0.43 -6.06 14.18
CA LEU A 171 0.25 -7.12 15.17
C LEU A 171 0.94 -6.83 16.51
N GLN A 172 1.91 -5.92 16.54
CA GLN A 172 2.60 -5.52 17.78
C GLN A 172 1.76 -4.55 18.62
N THR A 173 0.81 -3.84 17.98
CA THR A 173 -0.07 -2.87 18.65
C THR A 173 -1.43 -3.46 19.03
N ILE A 174 -1.75 -4.65 18.54
CA ILE A 174 -3.06 -5.29 18.69
C ILE A 174 -3.00 -6.35 19.78
N ASP A 175 -4.09 -6.48 20.59
CA ASP A 175 -4.22 -7.58 21.54
C ASP A 175 -4.24 -8.93 20.80
N ARG A 176 -3.54 -9.94 21.34
CA ARG A 176 -3.49 -11.31 20.79
C ARG A 176 -4.88 -11.98 20.67
N ARG A 177 -5.90 -11.42 21.32
CA ARG A 177 -7.28 -11.91 21.26
C ARG A 177 -8.13 -11.23 20.21
N THR A 178 -7.57 -10.24 19.48
CA THR A 178 -8.30 -9.50 18.44
C THR A 178 -8.71 -10.44 17.32
N PRO A 179 -10.01 -10.48 16.94
CA PRO A 179 -10.48 -11.31 15.84
C PRO A 179 -9.83 -10.92 14.51
N LEU A 180 -9.62 -11.91 13.63
CA LEU A 180 -8.99 -11.69 12.30
C LEU A 180 -9.65 -10.56 11.49
N LEU A 181 -10.99 -10.52 11.50
CA LEU A 181 -11.73 -9.47 10.80
C LEU A 181 -11.39 -8.07 11.33
N GLU A 182 -11.19 -7.93 12.64
CA GLU A 182 -10.82 -6.67 13.28
C GLU A 182 -9.38 -6.28 12.92
N THR A 183 -8.48 -7.25 12.84
CA THR A 183 -7.09 -7.03 12.42
C THR A 183 -7.01 -6.44 11.00
N PHE A 184 -7.76 -6.99 10.05
CA PHE A 184 -7.84 -6.41 8.69
C PHE A 184 -8.47 -5.02 8.70
N LYS A 185 -9.46 -4.79 9.55
CA LYS A 185 -10.03 -3.46 9.71
C LYS A 185 -9.03 -2.43 10.21
N ILE A 186 -8.14 -2.81 11.09
CA ILE A 186 -7.07 -1.93 11.59
C ILE A 186 -6.09 -1.61 10.46
N ALA A 187 -5.72 -2.59 9.64
CA ALA A 187 -4.87 -2.34 8.46
C ALA A 187 -5.52 -1.37 7.46
N ASP A 188 -6.82 -1.55 7.17
CA ASP A 188 -7.57 -0.62 6.33
C ASP A 188 -7.66 0.79 6.97
N ASP A 189 -7.75 0.87 8.30
CA ASP A 189 -7.81 2.14 9.02
C ASP A 189 -6.48 2.91 8.98
N VAL A 190 -5.35 2.21 8.98
CA VAL A 190 -4.04 2.84 8.79
C VAL A 190 -3.91 3.44 7.38
N LEU A 191 -4.38 2.75 6.35
CA LEU A 191 -4.47 3.33 4.99
C LEU A 191 -5.33 4.59 4.97
N ARG A 192 -6.47 4.55 5.67
CA ARG A 192 -7.34 5.72 5.82
C ARG A 192 -6.62 6.88 6.51
N GLN A 193 -5.96 6.62 7.62
CA GLN A 193 -5.22 7.65 8.37
C GLN A 193 -4.09 8.26 7.54
N GLY A 194 -3.41 7.45 6.72
CA GLY A 194 -2.36 7.92 5.82
C GLY A 194 -2.88 8.92 4.78
N VAL A 195 -3.98 8.57 4.12
CA VAL A 195 -4.62 9.47 3.15
C VAL A 195 -5.23 10.69 3.85
N GLN A 196 -5.91 10.47 4.97
CA GLN A 196 -6.58 11.53 5.73
C GLN A 196 -5.57 12.57 6.25
N GLY A 197 -4.46 12.13 6.85
CA GLY A 197 -3.46 13.02 7.42
C GLY A 197 -2.85 13.99 6.39
N ILE A 198 -2.76 13.59 5.12
CA ILE A 198 -2.27 14.47 4.05
C ILE A 198 -3.42 15.31 3.45
N SER A 199 -4.57 14.69 3.20
CA SER A 199 -5.69 15.38 2.56
C SER A 199 -6.29 16.47 3.45
N GLU A 200 -6.44 16.21 4.75
CA GLU A 200 -6.95 17.22 5.71
C GLU A 200 -6.08 18.48 5.77
N LEU A 201 -4.76 18.33 5.64
CA LEU A 201 -3.84 19.47 5.58
C LEU A 201 -4.12 20.43 4.43
N ILE A 202 -4.66 19.88 3.31
CA ILE A 202 -4.91 20.64 2.09
C ILE A 202 -6.37 21.11 2.03
N THR A 203 -7.31 20.28 2.52
CA THR A 203 -8.76 20.50 2.34
C THR A 203 -9.45 21.15 3.53
N GLU A 204 -8.92 20.99 4.73
CA GLU A 204 -9.52 21.57 5.94
C GLU A 204 -8.90 22.93 6.28
N HIS A 205 -9.76 23.89 6.67
CA HIS A 205 -9.31 25.16 7.18
C HIS A 205 -8.90 25.01 8.64
N GLY A 206 -7.60 24.84 8.85
CA GLY A 206 -7.00 24.81 10.19
C GLY A 206 -6.67 26.19 10.74
N LEU A 207 -6.12 26.23 11.95
CA LEU A 207 -5.57 27.43 12.55
C LEU A 207 -4.30 27.89 11.81
N ILE A 208 -3.51 26.91 11.35
CA ILE A 208 -2.33 27.09 10.50
C ILE A 208 -2.57 26.23 9.25
N ASN A 209 -2.81 26.92 8.13
CA ASN A 209 -3.09 26.28 6.87
C ASN A 209 -1.79 26.07 6.09
N LEU A 210 -1.69 24.89 5.51
CA LEU A 210 -0.72 24.58 4.47
C LEU A 210 -1.37 24.75 3.11
N ASP A 211 -0.66 25.35 2.17
CA ASP A 211 -1.12 25.35 0.81
C ASP A 211 -0.66 24.08 0.07
N PHE A 212 -1.32 23.78 -1.04
CA PHE A 212 -0.98 22.62 -1.87
C PHE A 212 0.46 22.68 -2.40
N ALA A 213 1.00 23.89 -2.62
CA ALA A 213 2.36 24.04 -3.14
C ALA A 213 3.41 23.59 -2.11
N ASP A 214 3.17 23.83 -0.82
CA ASP A 214 4.04 23.35 0.26
C ASP A 214 4.07 21.81 0.33
N VAL A 215 2.89 21.18 0.29
CA VAL A 215 2.79 19.71 0.27
C VAL A 215 3.47 19.16 -0.99
N LYS A 216 3.24 19.76 -2.15
CA LYS A 216 3.88 19.38 -3.39
C LYS A 216 5.41 19.49 -3.32
N ALA A 217 5.95 20.53 -2.69
CA ALA A 217 7.40 20.73 -2.56
C ALA A 217 8.09 19.62 -1.74
N ILE A 218 7.42 19.07 -0.72
CA ILE A 218 7.96 17.97 0.09
C ILE A 218 7.74 16.60 -0.55
N MET A 219 6.62 16.43 -1.25
CA MET A 219 6.18 15.13 -1.76
C MET A 219 6.68 14.82 -3.17
N SER A 220 7.01 15.84 -4.00
CA SER A 220 7.46 15.61 -5.37
C SER A 220 8.82 14.92 -5.42
N ASN A 221 8.89 13.79 -6.11
CA ASN A 221 10.11 12.97 -6.28
C ASN A 221 10.79 12.64 -4.94
N ALA A 222 10.03 12.50 -3.87
CA ALA A 222 10.56 12.25 -2.53
C ALA A 222 10.93 10.78 -2.28
N GLY A 223 10.48 9.86 -3.15
CA GLY A 223 10.76 8.43 -3.03
C GLY A 223 10.02 7.78 -1.86
N SER A 224 10.71 6.99 -1.05
CA SER A 224 10.10 6.34 0.11
C SER A 224 9.78 7.35 1.20
N ALA A 225 8.60 7.23 1.80
CA ALA A 225 8.15 8.00 2.93
C ALA A 225 7.73 7.09 4.09
N LEU A 226 7.97 7.56 5.29
CA LEU A 226 7.55 6.90 6.53
C LEU A 226 6.44 7.73 7.17
N MET A 227 5.47 7.05 7.74
CA MET A 227 4.34 7.69 8.42
C MET A 227 4.22 7.16 9.85
N GLY A 228 4.09 8.09 10.80
CA GLY A 228 3.81 7.76 12.18
C GLY A 228 2.63 8.55 12.71
N ILE A 229 1.88 7.95 13.62
CA ILE A 229 0.71 8.55 14.24
C ILE A 229 0.82 8.32 15.73
N GLY A 230 0.69 9.39 16.49
CA GLY A 230 0.62 9.35 17.94
C GLY A 230 -0.66 9.99 18.45
N ARG A 231 -1.22 9.45 19.52
CA ARG A 231 -2.45 9.91 20.15
C ARG A 231 -2.29 9.88 21.65
N ALA A 232 -2.59 11.02 22.31
CA ALA A 232 -2.54 11.12 23.75
C ALA A 232 -3.60 12.08 24.29
N SER A 233 -3.88 11.96 25.58
CA SER A 233 -4.84 12.80 26.31
C SER A 233 -4.30 13.16 27.69
N GLY A 234 -4.83 14.24 28.30
CA GLY A 234 -4.43 14.73 29.62
C GLY A 234 -3.17 15.59 29.62
N ASP A 235 -2.54 15.72 30.81
CA ASP A 235 -1.30 16.48 30.99
C ASP A 235 -0.18 15.85 30.12
N ASP A 236 0.70 16.66 29.52
CA ASP A 236 1.81 16.24 28.64
C ASP A 236 1.37 15.50 27.34
N ARG A 237 0.09 15.61 26.93
CA ARG A 237 -0.45 14.93 25.75
C ARG A 237 0.33 15.24 24.45
N ALA A 238 0.83 16.46 24.30
CA ALA A 238 1.61 16.86 23.13
C ALA A 238 2.94 16.13 23.04
N VAL A 239 3.67 16.03 24.15
CA VAL A 239 4.93 15.31 24.26
C VAL A 239 4.72 13.82 24.01
N GLN A 240 3.70 13.23 24.65
CA GLN A 240 3.40 11.81 24.50
C GLN A 240 2.95 11.47 23.08
N ALA A 241 2.09 12.28 22.46
CA ALA A 241 1.65 12.06 21.09
C ALA A 241 2.80 12.22 20.09
N ALA A 242 3.68 13.22 20.27
CA ALA A 242 4.85 13.39 19.41
C ALA A 242 5.82 12.21 19.52
N GLN A 243 6.14 11.74 20.72
CA GLN A 243 6.96 10.56 20.92
C GLN A 243 6.35 9.31 20.28
N GLN A 244 5.06 9.06 20.52
CA GLN A 244 4.35 7.93 19.90
C GLN A 244 4.34 8.02 18.37
N ALA A 245 4.28 9.22 17.79
CA ALA A 245 4.31 9.40 16.35
C ALA A 245 5.68 9.03 15.76
N ILE A 246 6.79 9.47 16.38
CA ILE A 246 8.15 9.17 15.92
C ILE A 246 8.56 7.71 16.22
N GLU A 247 8.09 7.14 17.32
CA GLU A 247 8.34 5.77 17.74
C GLU A 247 7.24 4.80 17.25
N SER A 248 6.39 5.26 16.34
CA SER A 248 5.27 4.44 15.83
C SER A 248 5.79 3.13 15.24
N PRO A 249 5.20 1.98 15.56
CA PRO A 249 5.58 0.70 14.96
C PRO A 249 5.35 0.66 13.44
N LEU A 250 4.57 1.60 12.89
CA LEU A 250 4.41 1.77 11.43
C LEU A 250 5.68 2.30 10.76
N ILE A 251 6.58 2.90 11.53
CA ILE A 251 7.88 3.36 11.07
C ILE A 251 8.85 2.18 11.16
N GLU A 252 9.23 1.61 10.01
CA GLU A 252 10.16 0.48 9.95
C GLU A 252 11.60 0.88 10.32
N VAL A 253 11.94 2.14 10.06
CA VAL A 253 13.30 2.68 10.16
C VAL A 253 13.23 4.02 10.89
N SER A 254 14.30 4.40 11.60
CA SER A 254 14.37 5.74 12.22
C SER A 254 14.10 6.85 11.20
N ILE A 255 13.39 7.89 11.63
CA ILE A 255 13.18 9.10 10.82
C ILE A 255 14.44 9.96 10.68
N ASP A 256 15.55 9.53 11.32
CA ASP A 256 16.86 10.17 11.19
C ASP A 256 17.28 10.24 9.71
N GLY A 257 17.71 11.41 9.28
CA GLY A 257 18.13 11.61 7.90
C GLY A 257 17.02 11.99 6.92
N ALA A 258 15.76 12.08 7.36
CA ALA A 258 14.69 12.63 6.55
C ALA A 258 15.02 14.08 6.13
N LYS A 259 14.85 14.39 4.83
CA LYS A 259 15.10 15.72 4.26
C LYS A 259 13.83 16.56 4.18
N GLY A 260 12.65 15.94 4.21
CA GLY A 260 11.36 16.58 4.28
C GLY A 260 10.52 15.99 5.39
N VAL A 261 9.86 16.83 6.17
CA VAL A 261 8.95 16.41 7.23
C VAL A 261 7.69 17.22 7.15
N LEU A 262 6.58 16.54 7.10
CA LEU A 262 5.25 17.09 7.19
C LEU A 262 4.61 16.56 8.46
N PHE A 263 4.17 17.43 9.38
CA PHE A 263 3.41 16.97 10.54
C PHE A 263 2.16 17.80 10.77
N ASN A 264 1.12 17.13 11.21
CA ASN A 264 -0.16 17.75 11.56
C ASN A 264 -0.49 17.48 13.03
N VAL A 265 -0.88 18.54 13.73
CA VAL A 265 -1.37 18.47 15.12
C VAL A 265 -2.88 18.70 15.07
N THR A 266 -3.66 17.68 15.43
CA THR A 266 -5.12 17.77 15.51
C THR A 266 -5.56 17.67 16.96
N GLY A 267 -6.35 18.62 17.42
CA GLY A 267 -6.84 18.65 18.81
C GLY A 267 -8.12 19.46 18.97
N GLY A 268 -8.64 19.53 20.19
CA GLY A 268 -9.80 20.33 20.54
C GLY A 268 -9.51 21.84 20.60
N TYR A 269 -10.52 22.63 20.94
CA TYR A 269 -10.37 24.09 21.14
C TYR A 269 -9.51 24.45 22.35
N ASP A 270 -9.20 23.50 23.21
CA ASP A 270 -8.34 23.58 24.37
C ASP A 270 -6.84 23.48 24.02
N MET A 271 -6.51 23.13 22.77
CA MET A 271 -5.12 23.01 22.30
C MET A 271 -4.38 24.34 22.39
N SER A 272 -3.27 24.38 23.13
CA SER A 272 -2.45 25.56 23.35
C SER A 272 -1.27 25.67 22.38
N MET A 273 -0.75 26.89 22.21
CA MET A 273 0.45 27.12 21.41
C MET A 273 1.71 26.49 22.04
N ALA A 274 1.74 26.34 23.35
CA ALA A 274 2.84 25.68 24.05
C ALA A 274 2.91 24.20 23.69
N GLU A 275 1.77 23.52 23.65
CA GLU A 275 1.70 22.11 23.24
C GLU A 275 2.17 21.90 21.80
N ILE A 276 1.81 22.78 20.87
CA ILE A 276 2.29 22.72 19.48
C ILE A 276 3.80 22.89 19.43
N GLN A 277 4.36 23.80 20.23
CA GLN A 277 5.81 24.05 20.29
C GLN A 277 6.55 22.85 20.88
N GLU A 278 6.07 22.26 21.97
CA GLU A 278 6.66 21.05 22.58
C GLU A 278 6.67 19.87 21.61
N ALA A 279 5.56 19.63 20.92
CA ALA A 279 5.50 18.61 19.88
C ALA A 279 6.49 18.86 18.74
N ALA A 280 6.56 20.11 18.26
CA ALA A 280 7.48 20.50 17.20
C ALA A 280 8.95 20.32 17.61
N GLU A 281 9.34 20.65 18.86
CA GLU A 281 10.70 20.45 19.37
C GLU A 281 11.11 18.97 19.38
N ILE A 282 10.20 18.08 19.75
CA ILE A 282 10.45 16.64 19.74
C ILE A 282 10.66 16.13 18.31
N ILE A 283 9.77 16.50 17.39
CA ILE A 283 9.85 16.06 16.00
C ILE A 283 11.10 16.61 15.30
N THR A 284 11.40 17.91 15.50
CA THR A 284 12.57 18.55 14.90
C THR A 284 13.89 18.01 15.43
N SER A 285 13.93 17.58 16.69
CA SER A 285 15.13 16.96 17.27
C SER A 285 15.41 15.56 16.72
N ALA A 286 14.41 14.88 16.17
CA ALA A 286 14.49 13.53 15.65
C ALA A 286 14.81 13.46 14.15
N VAL A 287 14.95 14.60 13.45
CA VAL A 287 15.18 14.64 12.00
C VAL A 287 16.45 15.38 11.64
N SER A 288 16.86 15.36 10.37
CA SER A 288 18.04 16.09 9.90
C SER A 288 17.97 17.58 10.23
N PRO A 289 19.06 18.22 10.71
CA PRO A 289 19.08 19.65 10.97
C PRO A 289 18.77 20.54 9.75
N ASN A 290 18.93 20.00 8.55
CA ASN A 290 18.65 20.68 7.29
C ASN A 290 17.31 20.25 6.67
N ALA A 291 16.47 19.51 7.41
CA ALA A 291 15.18 19.08 6.91
C ALA A 291 14.24 20.26 6.64
N ASN A 292 13.51 20.18 5.53
CA ASN A 292 12.40 21.09 5.27
C ASN A 292 11.21 20.63 6.10
N ILE A 293 10.82 21.42 7.11
CA ILE A 293 9.76 21.06 8.04
C ILE A 293 8.54 21.93 7.77
N ILE A 294 7.43 21.29 7.50
CA ILE A 294 6.13 21.90 7.28
C ILE A 294 5.16 21.36 8.33
N PHE A 295 4.41 22.24 8.99
CA PHE A 295 3.45 21.84 9.99
C PHE A 295 2.08 22.48 9.79
N GLY A 296 1.04 21.74 10.15
CA GLY A 296 -0.34 22.20 10.21
C GLY A 296 -0.92 22.01 11.60
N ALA A 297 -1.95 22.79 11.92
CA ALA A 297 -2.72 22.67 13.14
C ALA A 297 -4.21 22.71 12.82
N THR A 298 -4.92 21.61 13.11
CA THR A 298 -6.34 21.43 12.82
C THR A 298 -7.13 21.35 14.12
N LEU A 299 -8.23 22.11 14.21
CA LEU A 299 -9.10 22.10 15.38
C LEU A 299 -10.36 21.26 15.07
N LYS A 300 -10.60 20.22 15.88
CA LYS A 300 -11.81 19.39 15.83
C LYS A 300 -12.55 19.47 17.17
N PRO A 301 -13.77 20.03 17.18
CA PRO A 301 -14.52 20.21 18.43
C PRO A 301 -14.81 18.91 19.19
N GLU A 302 -14.84 17.79 18.46
CA GLU A 302 -15.14 16.47 19.02
C GLU A 302 -13.95 15.87 19.80
N MET A 303 -12.76 16.47 19.68
CA MET A 303 -11.54 15.99 20.33
C MET A 303 -11.27 16.73 21.64
N GLU A 304 -12.22 16.64 22.60
CA GLU A 304 -12.03 17.19 23.94
C GLU A 304 -10.90 16.42 24.65
N ASP A 305 -9.91 17.16 25.19
CA ASP A 305 -8.78 16.63 25.96
C ASP A 305 -7.88 15.61 25.22
N GLU A 306 -8.07 15.43 23.91
CA GLU A 306 -7.28 14.50 23.08
C GLU A 306 -6.46 15.27 22.03
N LEU A 307 -5.23 14.81 21.78
CA LEU A 307 -4.35 15.36 20.75
C LEU A 307 -3.81 14.22 19.89
N VAL A 308 -3.91 14.39 18.57
CA VAL A 308 -3.38 13.44 17.57
C VAL A 308 -2.33 14.14 16.73
N ILE A 309 -1.16 13.52 16.64
CA ILE A 309 -0.06 14.00 15.80
C ILE A 309 0.21 12.99 14.72
N THR A 310 0.13 13.42 13.46
CA THR A 310 0.53 12.65 12.29
C THR A 310 1.82 13.21 11.75
N VAL A 311 2.86 12.39 11.60
CA VAL A 311 4.16 12.75 11.05
C VAL A 311 4.40 11.97 9.76
N ILE A 312 4.83 12.64 8.70
CA ILE A 312 5.24 12.04 7.44
C ILE A 312 6.65 12.53 7.15
N ALA A 313 7.60 11.60 7.14
CA ALA A 313 9.00 11.85 6.86
C ALA A 313 9.37 11.34 5.46
N THR A 314 10.04 12.17 4.68
CA THR A 314 10.35 11.92 3.26
C THR A 314 11.80 12.23 2.94
N GLY A 315 12.26 11.85 1.74
CA GLY A 315 13.54 12.25 1.21
C GLY A 315 14.72 11.55 1.86
N PHE A 316 14.57 10.27 2.20
CA PHE A 316 15.65 9.44 2.70
C PHE A 316 16.66 9.14 1.60
N ASP A 317 17.97 9.14 1.91
CA ASP A 317 18.97 8.69 0.96
C ASP A 317 18.79 7.19 0.68
N SER A 318 18.71 6.83 -0.59
CA SER A 318 18.42 5.45 -1.05
C SER A 318 19.40 4.41 -0.50
N ASP A 319 20.63 4.81 -0.24
CA ASP A 319 21.66 3.91 0.30
C ASP A 319 21.48 3.67 1.81
N THR A 320 21.08 4.68 2.54
CA THR A 320 20.80 4.57 3.99
C THR A 320 19.56 3.70 4.24
N PHE A 321 18.53 3.89 3.43
CA PHE A 321 17.29 3.11 3.53
C PHE A 321 17.51 1.63 3.23
N ARG A 322 18.29 1.29 2.17
CA ARG A 322 18.65 -0.10 1.83
C ARG A 322 19.50 -0.77 2.90
N GLN A 323 20.46 -0.06 3.49
CA GLN A 323 21.33 -0.64 4.54
C GLN A 323 20.56 -0.93 5.82
N GLN A 324 19.59 -0.09 6.18
CA GLN A 324 18.75 -0.29 7.36
C GLN A 324 17.72 -1.42 7.15
N GLU A 325 17.09 -1.53 5.98
CA GLU A 325 16.20 -2.66 5.66
C GLU A 325 16.93 -4.02 5.70
N VAL A 326 18.16 -4.09 5.18
CA VAL A 326 18.98 -5.30 5.21
C VAL A 326 19.40 -5.65 6.64
N SER A 327 19.66 -4.66 7.51
CA SER A 327 20.03 -4.89 8.91
C SER A 327 18.88 -5.44 9.76
N LEU A 328 17.65 -5.15 9.43
CA LEU A 328 16.46 -5.64 10.16
C LEU A 328 16.01 -7.05 9.73
N THR A 329 16.43 -7.50 8.53
CA THR A 329 16.10 -8.83 8.01
C THR A 329 17.10 -9.91 8.40
N VAL A 330 18.30 -9.53 8.86
CA VAL A 330 19.30 -10.45 9.37
C VAL A 330 19.22 -10.48 10.89
N GLY A 331 18.38 -11.35 11.43
CA GLY A 331 18.37 -11.69 12.85
C GLY A 331 19.77 -12.17 13.28
N ASP A 332 20.21 -11.61 14.40
CA ASP A 332 21.42 -11.83 15.19
C ASP A 332 21.86 -13.32 15.20
N ASP A 333 22.73 -13.68 14.28
CA ASP A 333 23.68 -14.80 14.37
C ASP A 333 24.41 -15.00 13.03
N THR A 334 25.32 -14.10 12.66
CA THR A 334 26.59 -14.42 11.95
C THR A 334 27.34 -13.13 11.62
N LYS A 335 28.52 -12.96 12.19
CA LYS A 335 29.50 -11.97 11.73
C LYS A 335 29.80 -12.21 10.24
N PRO A 336 29.79 -11.16 9.38
CA PRO A 336 30.25 -11.32 8.01
C PRO A 336 31.74 -11.69 8.06
N ALA A 337 32.10 -12.88 7.56
CA ALA A 337 33.45 -13.17 7.13
C ALA A 337 33.70 -12.27 5.90
N GLU A 338 34.69 -11.41 6.00
CA GLU A 338 35.28 -10.71 4.86
C GLU A 338 35.77 -11.78 3.87
N ALA A 339 35.00 -12.02 2.83
CA ALA A 339 35.44 -12.78 1.68
C ALA A 339 36.24 -11.83 0.78
N GLU A 340 37.55 -11.85 0.86
CA GLU A 340 38.42 -11.36 -0.20
C GLU A 340 38.07 -12.12 -1.48
N VAL A 341 37.47 -11.41 -2.43
CA VAL A 341 37.17 -11.94 -3.77
C VAL A 341 38.51 -11.94 -4.52
N ASP A 342 39.06 -13.13 -4.68
CA ASP A 342 40.31 -13.35 -5.42
C ASP A 342 40.02 -13.09 -6.91
N ASP A 343 40.72 -12.09 -7.47
CA ASP A 343 40.56 -11.63 -8.88
C ASP A 343 40.95 -12.72 -9.91
N GLU A 344 41.44 -13.86 -9.48
CA GLU A 344 41.74 -15.02 -10.35
C GLU A 344 40.54 -15.94 -10.62
N MET A 345 39.45 -15.87 -9.79
CA MET A 345 38.27 -16.70 -10.04
C MET A 345 37.35 -16.14 -11.16
N VAL A 346 37.40 -14.86 -11.42
CA VAL A 346 36.54 -14.24 -12.44
C VAL A 346 37.04 -14.51 -13.86
N LYS A 347 38.33 -14.76 -14.03
CA LYS A 347 38.93 -15.05 -15.34
C LYS A 347 38.71 -16.46 -15.87
N ASN A 348 38.30 -17.40 -15.04
CA ASN A 348 38.04 -18.78 -15.47
C ASN A 348 36.62 -19.08 -15.90
N ILE A 349 35.64 -18.12 -15.73
CA ILE A 349 34.26 -18.33 -16.11
C ILE A 349 34.04 -18.00 -17.59
N ASP A 350 34.89 -17.16 -18.20
CA ASP A 350 34.74 -16.76 -19.63
C ASP A 350 35.32 -17.77 -20.63
N LEU A 351 35.95 -18.87 -20.19
CA LEU A 351 36.64 -19.81 -21.07
C LEU A 351 35.92 -21.13 -21.36
N GLU A 352 34.70 -21.35 -20.82
CA GLU A 352 33.93 -22.57 -21.05
C GLU A 352 32.68 -22.40 -21.95
N LEU A 353 32.43 -21.21 -22.50
CA LEU A 353 31.24 -20.94 -23.32
C LEU A 353 31.42 -21.17 -24.82
N ASP A 354 32.63 -21.57 -25.29
CA ASP A 354 32.93 -21.85 -26.72
C ASP A 354 33.29 -23.32 -26.96
N LYS A 355 32.41 -24.23 -26.59
CA LYS A 355 32.41 -25.57 -27.20
C LYS A 355 31.01 -25.94 -27.63
N GLU A 356 30.74 -25.76 -28.91
CA GLU A 356 29.65 -26.39 -29.62
C GLU A 356 29.75 -27.91 -29.46
N GLU A 357 28.80 -28.52 -28.76
CA GLU A 357 28.53 -29.93 -28.85
C GLU A 357 27.26 -30.11 -29.68
N SER A 358 27.46 -30.86 -30.75
CA SER A 358 26.50 -31.27 -31.78
C SER A 358 25.26 -31.92 -31.19
N ALA A 359 24.12 -31.52 -31.76
CA ALA A 359 22.82 -32.11 -31.53
C ALA A 359 22.80 -33.62 -31.85
N GLU A 360 22.70 -34.45 -30.82
CA GLU A 360 22.21 -35.83 -30.98
C GLU A 360 20.69 -35.83 -30.77
N SER A 361 20.03 -36.39 -31.80
CA SER A 361 18.61 -36.54 -31.95
C SER A 361 18.00 -37.39 -30.82
N PHE A 362 17.17 -36.81 -29.98
CA PHE A 362 16.23 -37.58 -29.17
C PHE A 362 15.09 -38.07 -30.01
N ALA A 363 15.07 -39.37 -30.27
CA ALA A 363 13.90 -40.07 -30.82
C ALA A 363 12.84 -40.15 -29.70
N ALA A 364 11.68 -39.58 -29.95
CA ALA A 364 10.53 -39.67 -29.05
C ALA A 364 10.01 -41.11 -29.04
N GLU A 365 9.94 -41.76 -27.89
CA GLU A 365 9.13 -42.96 -27.68
C GLU A 365 7.64 -42.57 -27.65
N PRO A 366 6.75 -43.41 -28.21
CA PRO A 366 5.33 -43.09 -28.30
C PRO A 366 4.66 -43.14 -26.93
N GLU A 367 3.93 -42.07 -26.61
CA GLU A 367 3.09 -41.95 -25.40
C GLU A 367 2.06 -43.09 -25.36
N THR A 368 2.12 -43.94 -24.36
CA THR A 368 1.09 -44.93 -24.06
C THR A 368 -0.14 -44.24 -23.48
N ASN A 369 -1.25 -44.40 -24.21
CA ASN A 369 -2.56 -43.82 -23.86
C ASN A 369 -3.15 -44.56 -22.65
N ILE A 370 -3.21 -43.91 -21.49
CA ILE A 370 -3.65 -44.49 -20.20
C ILE A 370 -5.18 -44.78 -20.16
N TRP A 371 -5.89 -44.52 -21.24
CA TRP A 371 -7.36 -44.66 -21.32
C TRP A 371 -7.88 -45.83 -22.13
N GLU A 372 -7.06 -46.82 -22.54
CA GLU A 372 -7.53 -48.05 -23.10
C GLU A 372 -7.63 -49.12 -22.01
N ASN A 373 -8.87 -49.53 -21.70
CA ASN A 373 -9.30 -50.48 -20.70
C ASN A 373 -8.54 -51.82 -20.72
N PRO A 374 -8.10 -52.31 -19.57
CA PRO A 374 -8.12 -53.74 -19.31
C PRO A 374 -9.43 -54.12 -18.58
N THR A 375 -10.15 -55.04 -19.13
CA THR A 375 -11.22 -55.78 -18.47
C THR A 375 -10.69 -56.44 -17.20
N VAL A 376 -11.15 -55.94 -16.05
CA VAL A 376 -10.93 -56.60 -14.77
C VAL A 376 -12.13 -57.48 -14.49
N GLU A 377 -11.88 -58.79 -14.36
CA GLU A 377 -12.83 -59.76 -13.82
C GLU A 377 -13.22 -59.36 -12.39
N ALA A 378 -14.53 -59.47 -12.11
CA ALA A 378 -15.12 -59.13 -10.83
C ALA A 378 -14.80 -60.20 -9.81
N ASP A 379 -14.02 -59.90 -8.82
CA ASP A 379 -14.06 -60.62 -7.53
C ASP A 379 -14.95 -59.81 -6.56
N ASP A 380 -15.99 -60.51 -6.07
CA ASP A 380 -16.97 -60.04 -5.10
C ASP A 380 -16.32 -59.96 -3.70
N ASP A 381 -15.87 -58.78 -3.30
CA ASP A 381 -15.64 -58.43 -1.91
C ASP A 381 -16.49 -57.23 -1.55
N GLU A 382 -17.57 -57.46 -0.75
CA GLU A 382 -18.62 -56.52 -0.39
C GLU A 382 -18.19 -55.44 0.63
N ASP A 383 -16.91 -55.31 0.99
CA ASP A 383 -16.50 -54.50 2.13
C ASP A 383 -15.90 -53.10 1.83
N ASP A 384 -15.67 -52.77 0.53
CA ASP A 384 -14.94 -51.54 0.15
C ASP A 384 -15.80 -50.41 -0.41
N THR A 385 -17.10 -50.39 -0.21
CA THR A 385 -17.96 -49.28 -0.62
C THR A 385 -18.08 -48.20 0.43
N PRO A 386 -17.83 -46.90 0.06
CA PRO A 386 -17.93 -45.76 1.00
C PRO A 386 -19.33 -45.65 1.66
N ALA A 387 -19.35 -45.29 2.94
CA ALA A 387 -20.53 -45.28 3.81
C ALA A 387 -21.75 -44.48 3.31
N PHE A 388 -21.55 -43.48 2.41
CA PHE A 388 -22.64 -42.70 1.85
C PHE A 388 -23.43 -43.45 0.73
N LEU A 389 -22.82 -44.40 0.05
CA LEU A 389 -23.48 -45.23 -0.95
C LEU A 389 -24.31 -46.38 -0.31
N ARG A 390 -23.96 -46.82 0.89
CA ARG A 390 -24.73 -47.85 1.65
C ARG A 390 -26.12 -47.35 2.10
N ARG A 391 -26.31 -46.03 2.31
CA ARG A 391 -27.59 -45.44 2.70
C ARG A 391 -28.64 -45.35 1.58
N ARG A 392 -28.23 -45.44 0.31
CA ARG A 392 -29.14 -45.26 -0.82
C ARG A 392 -29.85 -46.54 -1.25
N LYS A 393 -29.35 -47.76 -0.84
CA LYS A 393 -29.97 -49.03 -1.12
C LYS A 393 -31.08 -49.45 -0.12
N LYS A 394 -31.16 -48.84 1.07
CA LYS A 394 -32.14 -49.16 2.11
C LYS A 394 -33.49 -48.45 2.00
N ASN A 395 -33.68 -47.54 1.03
CA ASN A 395 -34.94 -46.81 0.83
C ASN A 395 -35.67 -47.22 -0.45
N LYS A 396 -35.46 -48.41 -0.97
CA LYS A 396 -36.16 -48.96 -2.16
C LYS A 396 -36.62 -50.42 -1.95
N GLU A 397 -37.10 -50.73 -0.73
CA GLU A 397 -38.00 -51.85 -0.46
C GLU A 397 -39.21 -51.36 0.28
#